data_780ee8cde47ee0319475d8f4b61d2816
#
_entry.id   780ee8cde47ee0319475d8f4b61d2816
#
_cell.length_a   1.000
_cell.length_b   1.000
_cell.length_c   1.000
_cell.angle_alpha   90.00
_cell.angle_beta   90.00
_cell.angle_gamma   90.00
#
_symmetry.space_group_name_H-M   'P 1'
#
loop_
_entity.id
_entity.type
_entity.pdbx_description
1 polymer ?
#
loop_
_entity_poly.entity_id
_entity_poly.type
_entity_poly.pdbx_seq_one_letter_code
_entity_poly.pdbx_strand_id
1 'polypeptide(L)'
;MATGLDRIIEQILADAEAKAAEQVAAAEEEAKKTLADAAAEAEQKANVLLADSEKVGADIKARAASTAEFTRRRTVLAAKQNAIRDVIAAAQKELHDLPDDEYFSVLLKLAQKNALHQW
;
A
#
# COMPACT_ATOMS: atom_id res chain seq x y z
N MET A 1 -56.65 21.49 -58.84
CA MET A 1 -56.41 22.69 -58.00
C MET A 1 -56.43 22.25 -56.56
N ALA A 2 -55.40 22.52 -55.85
CA ALA A 2 -55.41 22.32 -54.39
C ALA A 2 -56.49 23.22 -53.76
N THR A 3 -57.38 22.61 -53.01
CA THR A 3 -58.45 23.36 -52.32
C THR A 3 -57.79 24.10 -51.15
N GLY A 4 -58.44 25.15 -50.59
CA GLY A 4 -57.96 25.88 -49.43
C GLY A 4 -57.69 24.94 -48.21
N LEU A 5 -58.44 23.83 -48.19
CA LEU A 5 -58.26 22.80 -47.15
C LEU A 5 -56.94 22.02 -47.33
N ASP A 6 -56.57 21.69 -48.58
CA ASP A 6 -55.32 20.98 -48.86
C ASP A 6 -54.07 21.78 -48.38
N ARG A 7 -54.12 23.12 -48.62
CA ARG A 7 -53.05 24.02 -48.12
C ARG A 7 -52.93 24.06 -46.63
N ILE A 8 -54.07 24.03 -45.92
CA ILE A 8 -54.07 24.01 -44.45
C ILE A 8 -53.49 22.70 -43.94
N ILE A 9 -53.82 21.55 -44.60
CA ILE A 9 -53.27 20.23 -44.21
C ILE A 9 -51.77 20.22 -44.47
N GLU A 10 -51.32 20.70 -45.63
CA GLU A 10 -49.88 20.78 -45.97
C GLU A 10 -49.11 21.65 -44.93
N GLN A 11 -49.69 22.79 -44.53
CA GLN A 11 -49.09 23.66 -43.51
C GLN A 11 -49.00 22.98 -42.11
N ILE A 12 -50.05 22.29 -41.71
CA ILE A 12 -50.07 21.56 -40.45
C ILE A 12 -49.03 20.43 -40.42
N LEU A 13 -48.91 19.73 -41.54
CA LEU A 13 -47.89 18.66 -41.67
C LEU A 13 -46.46 19.25 -41.65
N ALA A 14 -46.22 20.34 -42.40
CA ALA A 14 -44.92 21.01 -42.38
C ALA A 14 -44.56 21.55 -41.02
N ASP A 15 -45.48 22.16 -40.31
CA ASP A 15 -45.26 22.64 -38.94
C ASP A 15 -45.01 21.49 -37.94
N ALA A 16 -45.70 20.36 -38.12
CA ALA A 16 -45.50 19.17 -37.31
C ALA A 16 -44.11 18.55 -37.57
N GLU A 17 -43.71 18.44 -38.81
CA GLU A 17 -42.37 17.96 -39.20
C GLU A 17 -41.26 18.87 -38.69
N ALA A 18 -41.43 20.20 -38.79
CA ALA A 18 -40.48 21.17 -38.25
C ALA A 18 -40.31 21.02 -36.74
N LYS A 19 -41.41 20.90 -35.99
CA LYS A 19 -41.39 20.70 -34.55
C LYS A 19 -40.75 19.35 -34.16
N ALA A 20 -41.06 18.29 -34.93
CA ALA A 20 -40.44 16.99 -34.70
C ALA A 20 -38.93 17.05 -34.93
N ALA A 21 -38.47 17.70 -36.00
CA ALA A 21 -37.04 17.88 -36.29
C ALA A 21 -36.33 18.70 -35.16
N GLU A 22 -36.97 19.77 -34.68
CA GLU A 22 -36.44 20.57 -33.58
C GLU A 22 -36.31 19.75 -32.31
N GLN A 23 -37.31 18.93 -31.95
CA GLN A 23 -37.26 18.07 -30.78
C GLN A 23 -36.17 16.99 -30.91
N VAL A 24 -36.00 16.38 -32.07
CA VAL A 24 -34.94 15.41 -32.31
C VAL A 24 -33.56 16.07 -32.19
N ALA A 25 -33.36 17.24 -32.78
CA ALA A 25 -32.11 17.98 -32.68
C ALA A 25 -31.79 18.37 -31.24
N ALA A 26 -32.77 18.83 -30.49
CA ALA A 26 -32.59 19.15 -29.09
C ALA A 26 -32.22 17.89 -28.25
N ALA A 27 -32.88 16.76 -28.48
CA ALA A 27 -32.58 15.50 -27.82
C ALA A 27 -31.18 14.97 -28.17
N GLU A 28 -30.75 15.11 -29.43
CA GLU A 28 -29.38 14.74 -29.84
C GLU A 28 -28.31 15.60 -29.15
N GLU A 29 -28.54 16.91 -29.04
CA GLU A 29 -27.62 17.80 -28.31
C GLU A 29 -27.56 17.48 -26.79
N GLU A 30 -28.69 17.18 -26.20
CA GLU A 30 -28.73 16.76 -24.78
C GLU A 30 -28.01 15.41 -24.59
N ALA A 31 -28.21 14.47 -25.48
CA ALA A 31 -27.52 13.19 -25.48
C ALA A 31 -25.99 13.35 -25.60
N LYS A 32 -25.53 14.19 -26.56
CA LYS A 32 -24.11 14.51 -26.73
C LYS A 32 -23.53 15.14 -25.44
N LYS A 33 -24.24 16.09 -24.84
CA LYS A 33 -23.81 16.72 -23.60
C LYS A 33 -23.69 15.69 -22.47
N THR A 34 -24.72 14.84 -22.31
CA THR A 34 -24.73 13.79 -21.29
C THR A 34 -23.55 12.83 -21.44
N LEU A 35 -23.25 12.43 -22.71
CA LEU A 35 -22.10 11.58 -22.99
C LEU A 35 -20.76 12.27 -22.69
N ALA A 36 -20.63 13.54 -23.04
CA ALA A 36 -19.42 14.32 -22.77
C ALA A 36 -19.20 14.50 -21.25
N ASP A 37 -20.26 14.84 -20.52
CA ASP A 37 -20.19 15.00 -19.06
C ASP A 37 -19.83 13.67 -18.37
N ALA A 38 -20.45 12.57 -18.82
CA ALA A 38 -20.14 11.23 -18.30
C ALA A 38 -18.70 10.80 -18.60
N ALA A 39 -18.19 11.10 -19.79
CA ALA A 39 -16.80 10.82 -20.16
C ALA A 39 -15.81 11.62 -19.30
N ALA A 40 -16.07 12.90 -19.10
CA ALA A 40 -15.25 13.76 -18.25
C ALA A 40 -15.24 13.28 -16.78
N GLU A 41 -16.40 12.91 -16.26
CA GLU A 41 -16.52 12.35 -14.89
C GLU A 41 -15.78 11.01 -14.75
N ALA A 42 -15.88 10.14 -15.76
CA ALA A 42 -15.18 8.87 -15.77
C ALA A 42 -13.65 9.06 -15.79
N GLU A 43 -13.15 9.98 -16.61
CA GLU A 43 -11.72 10.33 -16.66
C GLU A 43 -11.22 10.87 -15.34
N GLN A 44 -11.97 11.77 -14.71
CA GLN A 44 -11.63 12.31 -13.39
C GLN A 44 -11.56 11.20 -12.33
N LYS A 45 -12.55 10.30 -12.29
CA LYS A 45 -12.56 9.16 -11.36
C LYS A 45 -11.40 8.21 -11.61
N ALA A 46 -11.07 7.94 -12.88
CA ALA A 46 -9.93 7.11 -13.25
C ALA A 46 -8.60 7.73 -12.76
N ASN A 47 -8.40 9.02 -12.95
CA ASN A 47 -7.20 9.73 -12.51
C ASN A 47 -7.06 9.72 -10.98
N VAL A 48 -8.14 9.93 -10.24
CA VAL A 48 -8.14 9.83 -8.77
C VAL A 48 -7.77 8.42 -8.32
N LEU A 49 -8.37 7.40 -8.93
CA LEU A 49 -8.09 6.01 -8.60
C LEU A 49 -6.64 5.62 -8.87
N LEU A 50 -6.07 6.09 -9.98
CA LEU A 50 -4.66 5.87 -10.30
C LEU A 50 -3.74 6.53 -9.26
N ALA A 51 -3.98 7.79 -8.92
CA ALA A 51 -3.20 8.50 -7.92
C ALA A 51 -3.26 7.84 -6.53
N ASP A 52 -4.45 7.40 -6.11
CA ASP A 52 -4.61 6.66 -4.85
C ASP A 52 -3.90 5.31 -4.89
N SER A 53 -3.96 4.60 -6.02
CA SER A 53 -3.26 3.32 -6.19
C SER A 53 -1.74 3.46 -6.12
N GLU A 54 -1.19 4.51 -6.73
CA GLU A 54 0.25 4.83 -6.65
C GLU A 54 0.67 5.12 -5.21
N LYS A 55 -0.12 5.90 -4.49
CA LYS A 55 0.13 6.21 -3.07
C LYS A 55 0.10 4.96 -2.20
N VAL A 56 -0.93 4.13 -2.36
CA VAL A 56 -1.03 2.85 -1.62
C VAL A 56 0.14 1.94 -1.97
N GLY A 57 0.53 1.86 -3.25
CA GLY A 57 1.69 1.09 -3.69
C GLY A 57 2.99 1.57 -3.06
N ALA A 58 3.20 2.88 -2.97
CA ALA A 58 4.35 3.47 -2.30
C ALA A 58 4.37 3.14 -0.79
N ASP A 59 3.24 3.26 -0.12
CA ASP A 59 3.09 2.92 1.30
C ASP A 59 3.40 1.43 1.57
N ILE A 60 2.90 0.54 0.73
CA ILE A 60 3.17 -0.90 0.85
C ILE A 60 4.67 -1.18 0.71
N LYS A 61 5.33 -0.58 -0.27
CA LYS A 61 6.78 -0.72 -0.48
C LYS A 61 7.58 -0.21 0.72
N ALA A 62 7.22 0.96 1.25
CA ALA A 62 7.88 1.55 2.41
C ALA A 62 7.74 0.66 3.66
N ARG A 63 6.54 0.15 3.92
CA ARG A 63 6.29 -0.79 5.04
C ARG A 63 7.05 -2.09 4.87
N ALA A 64 7.07 -2.65 3.66
CA ALA A 64 7.82 -3.88 3.37
C ALA A 64 9.32 -3.70 3.60
N ALA A 65 9.90 -2.58 3.15
CA ALA A 65 11.31 -2.26 3.38
C ALA A 65 11.62 -2.11 4.88
N SER A 66 10.78 -1.40 5.64
CA SER A 66 10.93 -1.25 7.09
C SER A 66 10.83 -2.59 7.82
N THR A 67 9.86 -3.44 7.44
CA THR A 67 9.70 -4.78 8.03
C THR A 67 10.89 -5.68 7.72
N ALA A 68 11.41 -5.64 6.49
CA ALA A 68 12.59 -6.40 6.10
C ALA A 68 13.82 -5.99 6.92
N GLU A 69 14.06 -4.68 7.11
CA GLU A 69 15.16 -4.17 7.90
C GLU A 69 15.03 -4.55 9.39
N PHE A 70 13.82 -4.45 9.94
CA PHE A 70 13.54 -4.90 11.31
C PHE A 70 13.84 -6.40 11.47
N THR A 71 13.37 -7.23 10.54
CA THR A 71 13.59 -8.68 10.55
C THR A 71 15.09 -9.00 10.47
N ARG A 72 15.81 -8.31 9.59
CA ARG A 72 17.27 -8.46 9.47
C ARG A 72 17.99 -8.16 10.79
N ARG A 73 17.68 -7.02 11.41
CA ARG A 73 18.28 -6.64 12.71
C ARG A 73 17.97 -7.64 13.81
N ARG A 74 16.72 -8.11 13.88
CA ARG A 74 16.30 -9.11 14.86
C ARG A 74 17.05 -10.44 14.66
N THR A 75 17.21 -10.90 13.42
CA THR A 75 17.93 -12.13 13.11
C THR A 75 19.40 -12.03 13.50
N VAL A 76 20.06 -10.92 13.17
CA VAL A 76 21.46 -10.67 13.55
C VAL A 76 21.62 -10.62 15.07
N LEU A 77 20.70 -9.94 15.78
CA LEU A 77 20.73 -9.88 17.23
C LEU A 77 20.54 -11.26 17.86
N ALA A 78 19.59 -12.05 17.35
CA ALA A 78 19.38 -13.42 17.83
C ALA A 78 20.61 -14.31 17.61
N ALA A 79 21.26 -14.20 16.44
CA ALA A 79 22.50 -14.92 16.17
C ALA A 79 23.63 -14.53 17.15
N LYS A 80 23.79 -13.24 17.42
CA LYS A 80 24.78 -12.76 18.40
C LYS A 80 24.50 -13.28 19.82
N GLN A 81 23.22 -13.26 20.24
CA GLN A 81 22.82 -13.78 21.54
C GLN A 81 23.04 -15.29 21.65
N ASN A 82 22.79 -16.03 20.58
CA ASN A 82 23.07 -17.47 20.52
C ASN A 82 24.56 -17.73 20.65
N ALA A 83 25.39 -17.04 19.87
CA ALA A 83 26.85 -17.18 19.96
C ALA A 83 27.39 -16.88 21.37
N ILE A 84 26.88 -15.83 22.02
CA ILE A 84 27.25 -15.52 23.43
C ILE A 84 26.85 -16.65 24.37
N ARG A 85 25.62 -17.19 24.22
CA ARG A 85 25.16 -18.32 25.04
C ARG A 85 26.02 -19.56 24.85
N ASP A 86 26.39 -19.86 23.59
CA ASP A 86 27.19 -21.01 23.25
C ASP A 86 28.60 -20.90 23.87
N VAL A 87 29.21 -19.71 23.83
CA VAL A 87 30.51 -19.45 24.44
C VAL A 87 30.44 -19.59 25.99
N ILE A 88 29.38 -19.04 26.59
CA ILE A 88 29.18 -19.17 28.06
C ILE A 88 28.98 -20.64 28.42
N ALA A 89 28.18 -21.39 27.70
CA ALA A 89 27.93 -22.81 27.92
C ALA A 89 29.21 -23.63 27.79
N ALA A 90 30.01 -23.34 26.74
CA ALA A 90 31.31 -24.00 26.55
C ALA A 90 32.28 -23.68 27.73
N ALA A 91 32.37 -22.42 28.13
CA ALA A 91 33.21 -22.02 29.26
C ALA A 91 32.76 -22.67 30.57
N GLN A 92 31.46 -22.76 30.82
CA GLN A 92 30.91 -23.46 32.00
C GLN A 92 31.25 -24.94 31.98
N LYS A 93 31.16 -25.58 30.80
CA LYS A 93 31.52 -26.99 30.66
C LYS A 93 33.00 -27.22 30.91
N GLU A 94 33.88 -26.41 30.30
CA GLU A 94 35.32 -26.50 30.52
C GLU A 94 35.67 -26.29 31.98
N LEU A 95 35.03 -25.32 32.66
CA LEU A 95 35.23 -25.07 34.05
C LEU A 95 34.82 -26.26 34.92
N HIS A 96 33.74 -26.95 34.56
CA HIS A 96 33.21 -28.11 35.30
C HIS A 96 34.07 -29.36 35.08
N ASP A 97 34.72 -29.48 33.92
CA ASP A 97 35.61 -30.62 33.57
C ASP A 97 37.04 -30.44 34.15
N LEU A 98 37.37 -29.31 34.82
CA LEU A 98 38.67 -29.09 35.46
C LEU A 98 38.84 -29.95 36.71
N PRO A 99 40.07 -30.40 37.01
CA PRO A 99 40.40 -30.98 38.30
C PRO A 99 40.13 -30.02 39.44
N ASP A 100 39.74 -30.53 40.64
CA ASP A 100 39.33 -29.74 41.82
C ASP A 100 40.32 -28.61 42.17
N ASP A 101 41.65 -28.90 42.14
CA ASP A 101 42.67 -27.91 42.46
C ASP A 101 42.71 -26.74 41.46
N GLU A 102 42.55 -27.03 40.18
CA GLU A 102 42.49 -26.00 39.13
C GLU A 102 41.19 -25.23 39.17
N TYR A 103 40.07 -25.91 39.41
CA TYR A 103 38.75 -25.31 39.55
C TYR A 103 38.73 -24.23 40.63
N PHE A 104 39.20 -24.57 41.87
CA PHE A 104 39.26 -23.61 42.98
C PHE A 104 40.24 -22.46 42.73
N SER A 105 41.35 -22.71 42.02
CA SER A 105 42.31 -21.66 41.63
C SER A 105 41.68 -20.65 40.66
N VAL A 106 40.91 -21.12 39.67
CA VAL A 106 40.20 -20.26 38.72
C VAL A 106 39.09 -19.45 39.41
N LEU A 107 38.31 -20.08 40.29
CA LEU A 107 37.28 -19.39 41.08
C LEU A 107 37.87 -18.28 41.95
N LEU A 108 38.99 -18.53 42.64
CA LEU A 108 39.66 -17.54 43.46
C LEU A 108 40.10 -16.32 42.65
N LYS A 109 40.71 -16.55 41.46
CA LYS A 109 41.13 -15.49 40.53
C LYS A 109 39.95 -14.68 40.02
N LEU A 110 38.82 -15.32 39.68
CA LEU A 110 37.60 -14.65 39.24
C LEU A 110 36.99 -13.80 40.37
N ALA A 111 36.93 -14.33 41.57
CA ALA A 111 36.43 -13.60 42.75
C ALA A 111 37.30 -12.37 43.05
N GLN A 112 38.61 -12.49 43.00
CA GLN A 112 39.55 -11.39 43.24
C GLN A 112 39.38 -10.31 42.13
N LYS A 113 39.26 -10.69 40.87
CA LYS A 113 39.08 -9.76 39.72
C LYS A 113 37.77 -8.99 39.83
N ASN A 114 36.68 -9.65 40.24
CA ASN A 114 35.36 -9.01 40.34
C ASN A 114 35.22 -8.18 41.62
N ALA A 115 35.86 -8.55 42.71
CA ALA A 115 35.86 -7.77 43.93
C ALA A 115 36.55 -6.40 43.78
N LEU A 116 37.53 -6.29 42.85
CA LEU A 116 38.22 -5.02 42.55
C LEU A 116 37.43 -4.07 41.64
N HIS A 117 36.32 -4.51 41.05
CA HIS A 117 35.53 -3.70 40.09
C HIS A 117 34.25 -3.11 40.70
N GLN A 118 33.98 -3.31 41.99
CA GLN A 118 32.77 -2.81 42.66
C GLN A 118 32.98 -1.53 43.49
N TRP A 119 34.04 -0.78 43.23
CA TRP A 119 34.30 0.53 43.88
C TRP A 119 34.57 1.61 42.88
#